data_b319b76d73bb0d66c38a632fa2f3f5fc
#
_entry.id   b319b76d73bb0d66c38a632fa2f3f5fc
#
_cell.length_a   1.000
_cell.length_b   1.000
_cell.length_c   1.000
_cell.angle_alpha   90.00
_cell.angle_beta   90.00
_cell.angle_gamma   90.00
#
_symmetry.space_group_name_H-M   'P 1'
#
loop_
_entity.id
_entity.type
_entity.pdbx_description
1 polymer ?
#
loop_
_entity_poly.entity_id
_entity_poly.type
_entity_poly.pdbx_seq_one_letter_code
_entity_poly.pdbx_strand_id
1 'polypeptide(L)' 'MKRDMPIKERKRLENKMARVFGENIAELSTELQKILIDDLVTAFQNRLKVLICVQEKGITKAD' A
#
# COMPACT_ATOMS: atom_id res chain seq x y z
N MET A 1 -7.94 -17.50 -2.12
CA MET A 1 -7.84 -16.23 -2.62
C MET A 1 -6.50 -15.63 -2.41
N LYS A 2 -5.98 -14.98 -3.40
CA LYS A 2 -4.73 -14.40 -3.29
C LYS A 2 -4.76 -13.16 -2.53
N ARG A 3 -3.90 -12.98 -1.59
CA ARG A 3 -3.82 -11.77 -0.84
C ARG A 3 -2.69 -10.89 -1.30
N ASP A 4 -1.79 -11.45 -2.06
CA ASP A 4 -0.68 -10.67 -2.57
C ASP A 4 -1.05 -10.06 -3.88
N MET A 5 -0.58 -8.87 -4.13
CA MET A 5 -0.85 -8.21 -5.38
C MET A 5 0.11 -8.64 -6.44
N PRO A 6 -0.37 -8.85 -7.66
CA PRO A 6 0.53 -9.12 -8.76
C PRO A 6 1.34 -7.86 -9.05
N ILE A 7 2.44 -8.04 -9.74
CA ILE A 7 3.34 -6.94 -10.02
C ILE A 7 2.65 -5.81 -10.76
N LYS A 8 1.76 -6.14 -11.67
CA LYS A 8 1.05 -5.10 -12.39
C LYS A 8 0.23 -4.23 -11.48
N GLU A 9 -0.46 -4.84 -10.53
CA GLU A 9 -1.29 -4.05 -9.63
C GLU A 9 -0.44 -3.29 -8.66
N ARG A 10 0.69 -3.86 -8.27
CA ARG A 10 1.58 -3.14 -7.39
C ARG A 10 2.10 -1.88 -8.07
N LYS A 11 2.47 -1.98 -9.32
CA LYS A 11 2.94 -0.81 -10.03
C LYS A 11 1.86 0.22 -10.19
N ARG A 12 0.63 -0.22 -10.43
CA ARG A 12 -0.48 0.70 -10.56
C ARG A 12 -0.71 1.42 -9.24
N LEU A 13 -0.63 0.69 -8.15
CA LEU A 13 -0.81 1.30 -6.84
C LEU A 13 0.31 2.29 -6.55
N GLU A 14 1.54 1.93 -6.91
CA GLU A 14 2.66 2.84 -6.71
C GLU A 14 2.44 4.13 -7.48
N ASN A 15 1.97 4.01 -8.71
CA ASN A 15 1.72 5.20 -9.52
C ASN A 15 0.61 6.05 -8.92
N LYS A 16 -0.42 5.43 -8.42
CA LYS A 16 -1.50 6.17 -7.80
C LYS A 16 -1.02 6.88 -6.55
N MET A 17 -0.24 6.21 -5.73
CA MET A 17 0.26 6.84 -4.53
C MET A 17 1.19 7.98 -4.85
N ALA A 18 2.03 7.81 -5.88
CA ALA A 18 2.93 8.85 -6.27
C ALA A 18 2.16 10.08 -6.73
N ARG A 19 1.03 9.86 -7.41
CA ARG A 19 0.25 10.97 -7.89
C ARG A 19 -0.46 11.68 -6.75
N VAL A 20 -1.00 10.91 -5.82
CA VAL A 20 -1.73 11.49 -4.71
C VAL A 20 -0.81 12.22 -3.74
N PHE A 21 0.33 11.62 -3.45
CA PHE A 21 1.23 12.20 -2.48
C PHE A 21 2.35 13.03 -3.08
N GLY A 22 2.33 13.21 -4.38
CA GLY A 22 3.44 13.88 -5.04
C GLY A 22 3.77 15.24 -4.48
N GLU A 23 2.75 16.03 -4.17
CA GLU A 23 3.00 17.34 -3.63
C GLU A 23 3.59 17.26 -2.24
N ASN A 24 3.17 16.26 -1.48
CA ASN A 24 3.63 16.14 -0.11
C ASN A 24 5.08 15.72 -0.02
N ILE A 25 5.56 14.99 -1.02
CA ILE A 25 6.90 14.47 -0.98
C ILE A 25 7.79 15.14 -2.02
N ALA A 26 7.33 16.27 -2.56
CA ALA A 26 8.08 16.93 -3.63
C ALA A 26 9.45 17.40 -3.19
N GLU A 27 9.65 17.61 -1.89
CA GLU A 27 10.95 18.07 -1.42
C GLU A 27 11.98 16.96 -1.40
N LEU A 28 11.55 15.72 -1.51
CA LEU A 28 12.49 14.62 -1.51
C LEU A 28 13.06 14.44 -2.91
N SER A 29 14.27 13.88 -2.98
CA SER A 29 14.83 13.58 -4.27
C SER A 29 14.01 12.47 -4.91
N THR A 30 14.16 12.28 -6.20
CA THR A 30 13.40 11.26 -6.89
C THR A 30 13.66 9.89 -6.32
N GLU A 31 14.90 9.61 -5.95
CA GLU A 31 15.21 8.31 -5.39
C GLU A 31 14.54 8.11 -4.05
N LEU A 32 14.54 9.14 -3.21
CA LEU A 32 13.88 9.01 -1.92
C LEU A 32 12.39 8.91 -2.07
N GLN A 33 11.83 9.58 -3.07
CA GLN A 33 10.40 9.44 -3.33
C GLN A 33 10.05 8.00 -3.69
N LYS A 34 10.88 7.36 -4.49
CA LYS A 34 10.63 5.98 -4.87
C LYS A 34 10.71 5.06 -3.67
N ILE A 35 11.70 5.29 -2.81
CA ILE A 35 11.83 4.48 -1.62
C ILE A 35 10.62 4.63 -0.71
N LEU A 36 10.16 5.85 -0.55
CA LEU A 36 9.00 6.08 0.30
C LEU A 36 7.75 5.43 -0.28
N ILE A 37 7.54 5.58 -1.57
CA ILE A 37 6.36 4.98 -2.20
C ILE A 37 6.42 3.45 -2.07
N ASP A 38 7.59 2.87 -2.26
CA ASP A 38 7.74 1.44 -2.13
C ASP A 38 7.39 1.00 -0.71
N ASP A 39 7.84 1.75 0.29
CA ASP A 39 7.52 1.44 1.67
C ASP A 39 6.02 1.55 1.91
N LEU A 40 5.39 2.57 1.38
CA LEU A 40 3.97 2.75 1.59
C LEU A 40 3.16 1.64 0.96
N VAL A 41 3.53 1.21 -0.23
CA VAL A 41 2.81 0.13 -0.89
C VAL A 41 2.98 -1.16 -0.09
N THR A 42 4.19 -1.43 0.36
CA THR A 42 4.45 -2.64 1.13
C THR A 42 3.67 -2.63 2.44
N ALA A 43 3.68 -1.49 3.13
CA ALA A 43 2.94 -1.38 4.39
C ALA A 43 1.45 -1.54 4.15
N PHE A 44 0.95 -0.94 3.07
CA PHE A 44 -0.46 -1.04 2.75
C PHE A 44 -0.85 -2.50 2.49
N GLN A 45 -0.05 -3.21 1.71
CA GLN A 45 -0.35 -4.59 1.41
C GLN A 45 -0.33 -5.46 2.65
N ASN A 46 0.66 -5.26 3.49
CA ASN A 46 0.78 -6.06 4.70
C ASN A 46 -0.38 -5.79 5.64
N ARG A 47 -0.74 -4.53 5.79
CA ARG A 47 -1.82 -4.19 6.69
C ARG A 47 -3.14 -4.72 6.16
N LEU A 48 -3.35 -4.57 4.87
CA LEU A 48 -4.57 -5.06 4.27
C LEU A 48 -4.71 -6.56 4.44
N LYS A 49 -3.61 -7.28 4.25
CA LYS A 49 -3.62 -8.72 4.40
C LYS A 49 -4.03 -9.11 5.82
N VAL A 50 -3.47 -8.44 6.80
CA VAL A 50 -3.80 -8.75 8.19
C VAL A 50 -5.26 -8.46 8.47
N LEU A 51 -5.75 -7.32 7.99
CA LEU A 51 -7.12 -6.93 8.27
C LEU A 51 -8.12 -7.85 7.59
N ILE A 52 -7.80 -8.29 6.39
CA ILE A 52 -8.67 -9.23 5.70
C ILE A 52 -8.72 -10.55 6.47
N CYS A 53 -7.59 -11.01 6.97
CA CYS A 53 -7.57 -12.22 7.75
C CYS A 53 -8.43 -12.09 9.00
N VAL A 54 -8.34 -10.97 9.68
CA VAL A 54 -9.11 -10.75 10.87
C VAL A 54 -10.59 -10.74 10.54
N GLN A 55 -10.94 -10.08 9.44
CA GLN A 55 -12.33 -10.02 9.04
C GLN A 55 -12.89 -11.39 8.70
N GLU A 56 -12.10 -12.19 8.00
CA GLU A 56 -12.54 -13.52 7.62
C GLU A 56 -12.75 -14.40 8.82
N LYS A 57 -12.00 -14.17 9.88
CA LYS A 57 -12.17 -14.96 11.08
C LYS A 57 -13.28 -14.43 11.95
N GLY A 58 -13.82 -13.28 11.63
CA GLY A 58 -14.91 -12.73 12.40
C GLY A 58 -14.51 -12.20 13.75
N ILE A 59 -13.24 -11.98 13.94
CA ILE A 59 -12.78 -11.50 15.23
C ILE A 59 -13.16 -10.07 15.48
N THR A 60 -13.09 -9.26 14.47
CA THR A 60 -13.43 -7.87 14.62
C THR A 60 -14.90 -7.71 14.58
N LYS A 61 -15.51 -7.29 15.62
CA LYS A 61 -16.85 -7.10 15.57
C LYS A 61 -17.14 -5.81 15.35
N ALA A 62 -17.16 -5.37 14.62
CA ALA A 62 -17.50 -4.13 14.31
C ALA A 62 -18.38 -3.63 15.19
N ASP A 63 -18.64 -3.66 15.51
CA ASP A 63 -19.40 -3.07 16.11
C ASP A 63 -19.61 -2.89 16.35
#